data_9410bd3478db554082489f0751d47981
#
_entry.id   9410bd3478db554082489f0751d47981
#
_cell.length_a   1.000
_cell.length_b   1.000
_cell.length_c   1.000
_cell.angle_alpha   90.00
_cell.angle_beta   90.00
_cell.angle_gamma   90.00
#
_symmetry.space_group_name_H-M   'P 1'
#
loop_
_entity.id
_entity.type
_entity.pdbx_description
1 polymer ?
#
loop_
_entity_poly.entity_id
_entity_poly.type
_entity_poly.pdbx_seq_one_letter_code
_entity_poly.pdbx_strand_id
1 'polypeptide(L)'
;VSDKQTLDIQEIMNRLPHRYPFLLVDRILDLQEERVVGLKNVTYNEPFFQGHFPQEPVMPGVLILEAMGQVAAMMVLHLPGSEHLVPYLTGVDQAKFRRPVRPGDQLITEAKAERFRRRVGKVSVRATVEGELAAEAVLGFLLAERLDAKKRDA
;
A
#
# COMPACT_ATOMS: atom_id res chain seq x y z
N VAL A 1 -19.01 13.19 -14.44
CA VAL A 1 -17.60 13.23 -13.99
C VAL A 1 -17.62 12.98 -12.49
N SER A 2 -17.27 11.77 -12.07
CA SER A 2 -17.06 11.50 -10.65
C SER A 2 -15.83 12.28 -10.20
N ASP A 3 -15.99 13.15 -9.22
CA ASP A 3 -14.87 13.83 -8.60
C ASP A 3 -13.95 12.78 -7.99
N LYS A 4 -12.66 12.83 -8.36
CA LYS A 4 -11.66 11.94 -7.79
C LYS A 4 -11.51 12.23 -6.31
N GLN A 5 -11.71 11.23 -5.48
CA GLN A 5 -11.43 11.35 -4.06
C GLN A 5 -9.93 11.17 -3.82
N THR A 6 -9.28 12.24 -3.38
CA THR A 6 -7.86 12.24 -3.03
C THR A 6 -7.71 12.30 -1.51
N LEU A 7 -6.62 11.74 -0.99
CA LEU A 7 -6.27 11.83 0.42
C LEU A 7 -4.83 12.29 0.57
N ASP A 8 -4.60 13.24 1.46
CA ASP A 8 -3.26 13.67 1.84
C ASP A 8 -2.65 12.76 2.92
N ILE A 9 -1.41 13.03 3.33
CA ILE A 9 -0.71 12.19 4.30
C ILE A 9 -1.41 12.15 5.66
N GLN A 10 -2.02 13.23 6.11
CA GLN A 10 -2.73 13.26 7.38
C GLN A 10 -3.97 12.37 7.35
N GLU A 11 -4.70 12.42 6.27
CA GLU A 11 -5.88 11.57 6.05
C GLU A 11 -5.50 10.09 5.94
N ILE A 12 -4.36 9.79 5.28
CA ILE A 12 -3.81 8.43 5.21
C ILE A 12 -3.45 7.95 6.62
N MET A 13 -2.72 8.75 7.39
CA MET A 13 -2.30 8.38 8.75
C MET A 13 -3.48 8.20 9.72
N ASN A 14 -4.59 8.88 9.49
CA ASN A 14 -5.81 8.68 10.28
C ASN A 14 -6.45 7.30 10.07
N ARG A 15 -6.10 6.61 9.00
CA ARG A 15 -6.70 5.33 8.59
C ARG A 15 -5.71 4.19 8.62
N LEU A 16 -4.54 4.37 8.00
CA LEU A 16 -3.49 3.36 7.90
C LEU A 16 -2.68 3.35 9.20
N PRO A 17 -2.48 2.17 9.84
CA PRO A 17 -1.79 2.11 11.14
C PRO A 17 -0.27 2.22 11.05
N HIS A 18 0.29 2.04 9.86
CA HIS A 18 1.74 2.09 9.62
C HIS A 18 2.33 3.45 9.96
N ARG A 19 3.57 3.49 10.43
CA ARG A 19 4.32 4.71 10.75
C ARG A 19 5.77 4.56 10.31
N TYR A 20 6.51 5.65 10.33
CA TYR A 20 7.93 5.67 10.01
C TYR A 20 8.68 4.54 10.75
N PRO A 21 9.57 3.80 10.10
CA PRO A 21 10.01 3.92 8.69
C PRO A 21 9.19 3.07 7.72
N PHE A 22 8.03 2.57 8.10
CA PHE A 22 7.27 1.56 7.38
C PHE A 22 5.98 2.09 6.73
N LEU A 23 5.71 3.38 6.81
CA LEU A 23 4.63 4.02 6.07
C LEU A 23 5.11 4.35 4.65
N LEU A 24 4.59 3.63 3.66
CA LEU A 24 5.08 3.66 2.28
C LEU A 24 4.04 4.21 1.29
N VAL A 25 3.16 5.10 1.76
CA VAL A 25 2.17 5.80 0.93
C VAL A 25 2.18 7.27 1.31
N ASP A 26 2.38 8.14 0.32
CA ASP A 26 2.46 9.60 0.54
C ASP A 26 1.17 10.32 0.18
N ARG A 27 0.42 9.79 -0.79
CA ARG A 27 -0.84 10.38 -1.25
C ARG A 27 -1.73 9.32 -1.89
N ILE A 28 -3.03 9.44 -1.70
CA ILE A 28 -4.01 8.71 -2.49
C ILE A 28 -4.49 9.67 -3.59
N LEU A 29 -4.36 9.23 -4.83
CA LEU A 29 -4.67 10.02 -6.02
C LEU A 29 -6.11 9.81 -6.52
N ASP A 30 -6.67 8.64 -6.24
CA ASP A 30 -8.04 8.29 -6.61
C ASP A 30 -8.53 7.15 -5.73
N LEU A 31 -9.64 7.33 -5.05
CA LEU A 31 -10.22 6.32 -4.17
C LEU A 31 -11.66 6.06 -4.57
N GLN A 32 -11.93 4.81 -4.95
CA GLN A 32 -13.24 4.30 -5.32
C GLN A 32 -13.55 3.04 -4.50
N GLU A 33 -14.75 2.54 -4.59
CA GLU A 33 -15.20 1.37 -3.84
C GLU A 33 -14.34 0.12 -4.11
N GLU A 34 -14.02 -0.14 -5.37
CA GLU A 34 -13.29 -1.34 -5.80
C GLU A 34 -11.93 -1.03 -6.43
N ARG A 35 -11.48 0.22 -6.37
CA ARG A 35 -10.24 0.65 -7.00
C ARG A 35 -9.60 1.79 -6.21
N VAL A 36 -8.30 1.74 -6.05
CA VAL A 36 -7.54 2.83 -5.45
C VAL A 36 -6.23 3.03 -6.21
N VAL A 37 -5.83 4.30 -6.34
CA VAL A 37 -4.53 4.68 -6.91
C VAL A 37 -3.79 5.49 -5.85
N GLY A 38 -2.57 5.08 -5.54
CA GLY A 38 -1.73 5.75 -4.54
C GLY A 38 -0.34 6.05 -5.05
N LEU A 39 0.29 7.01 -4.41
CA LEU A 39 1.62 7.50 -4.73
C LEU A 39 2.58 7.26 -3.57
N LYS A 40 3.75 6.70 -3.87
CA LYS A 40 4.93 6.70 -3.01
C LYS A 40 6.02 7.52 -3.67
N ASN A 41 6.49 8.56 -3.00
CA ASN A 41 7.73 9.24 -3.37
C ASN A 41 8.91 8.44 -2.86
N VAL A 42 9.74 7.93 -3.77
CA VAL A 42 10.93 7.16 -3.41
C VAL A 42 12.09 8.14 -3.24
N THR A 43 12.59 8.28 -2.01
CA THR A 43 13.66 9.22 -1.71
C THR A 43 14.86 8.50 -1.13
N TYR A 44 16.08 9.02 -1.46
CA TYR A 44 17.32 8.48 -0.91
C TYR A 44 17.38 8.58 0.64
N ASN A 45 16.55 9.41 1.22
CA ASN A 45 16.48 9.60 2.68
C ASN A 45 15.74 8.46 3.42
N GLU A 46 15.50 7.34 2.76
CA GLU A 46 14.87 6.18 3.38
C GLU A 46 15.93 5.20 3.91
N PRO A 47 15.75 4.69 5.15
CA PRO A 47 16.77 3.86 5.82
C PRO A 47 17.24 2.64 5.04
N PHE A 48 16.35 2.01 4.27
CA PHE A 48 16.68 0.76 3.57
C PHE A 48 17.71 0.95 2.44
N PHE A 49 17.86 2.16 1.87
CA PHE A 49 18.86 2.40 0.83
C PHE A 49 20.29 2.34 1.33
N GLN A 50 20.53 2.48 2.63
CA GLN A 50 21.87 2.36 3.21
C GLN A 50 22.44 0.94 3.07
N GLY A 51 21.58 -0.05 3.07
CA GLY A 51 21.96 -1.45 2.96
C GLY A 51 21.59 -2.13 1.65
N HIS A 52 20.77 -1.50 0.82
CA HIS A 52 20.22 -2.14 -0.38
C HIS A 52 20.30 -1.23 -1.62
N PHE A 53 21.43 -0.93 -2.20
CA PHE A 53 22.77 -1.36 -1.79
C PHE A 53 23.65 -0.12 -1.64
N PRO A 54 24.75 -0.15 -0.87
CA PRO A 54 25.53 1.05 -0.58
C PRO A 54 25.98 1.87 -1.79
N GLN A 55 26.31 1.21 -2.90
CA GLN A 55 26.76 1.88 -4.13
C GLN A 55 25.72 1.87 -5.25
N GLU A 56 24.63 1.17 -5.06
CA GLU A 56 23.55 1.06 -6.04
C GLU A 56 22.19 0.98 -5.32
N PRO A 57 21.61 2.13 -4.96
CA PRO A 57 20.35 2.14 -4.22
C PRO A 57 19.19 1.69 -5.12
N VAL A 58 18.53 0.63 -4.67
CA VAL A 58 17.35 0.04 -5.34
C VAL A 58 16.31 -0.28 -4.27
N MET A 59 15.07 0.11 -4.49
CA MET A 59 14.01 -0.22 -3.55
C MET A 59 13.80 -1.74 -3.51
N PRO A 60 13.90 -2.37 -2.32
CA PRO A 60 13.68 -3.82 -2.19
C PRO A 60 12.32 -4.23 -2.76
N GLY A 61 12.31 -5.30 -3.57
CA GLY A 61 11.07 -5.82 -4.15
C GLY A 61 10.01 -6.14 -3.11
N VAL A 62 10.41 -6.68 -1.96
CA VAL A 62 9.48 -6.99 -0.86
C VAL A 62 8.86 -5.72 -0.27
N LEU A 63 9.55 -4.58 -0.31
CA LEU A 63 9.00 -3.29 0.12
C LEU A 63 8.13 -2.64 -0.97
N ILE A 64 8.38 -2.93 -2.23
CA ILE A 64 7.44 -2.56 -3.32
C ILE A 64 6.12 -3.28 -3.11
N LEU A 65 6.14 -4.58 -2.80
CA LEU A 65 4.94 -5.35 -2.45
C LEU A 65 4.22 -4.73 -1.25
N GLU A 66 4.96 -4.35 -0.22
CA GLU A 66 4.39 -3.70 0.96
C GLU A 66 3.74 -2.36 0.61
N ALA A 67 4.41 -1.52 -0.18
CA ALA A 67 3.85 -0.23 -0.62
C ALA A 67 2.54 -0.43 -1.41
N MET A 68 2.52 -1.40 -2.33
CA MET A 68 1.31 -1.76 -3.07
C MET A 68 0.19 -2.26 -2.14
N GLY A 69 0.54 -3.05 -1.14
CA GLY A 69 -0.40 -3.56 -0.14
C GLY A 69 -1.02 -2.45 0.72
N GLN A 70 -0.22 -1.47 1.10
CA GLN A 70 -0.70 -0.33 1.88
C GLN A 70 -1.68 0.53 1.08
N VAL A 71 -1.39 0.77 -0.20
CA VAL A 71 -2.33 1.46 -1.09
C VAL A 71 -3.64 0.66 -1.18
N ALA A 72 -3.55 -0.65 -1.41
CA ALA A 72 -4.72 -1.52 -1.49
C ALA A 72 -5.56 -1.49 -0.21
N ALA A 73 -4.92 -1.47 0.96
CA ALA A 73 -5.61 -1.45 2.25
C ALA A 73 -6.51 -0.21 2.43
N MET A 74 -6.19 0.88 1.75
CA MET A 74 -7.00 2.10 1.81
C MET A 74 -8.42 1.93 1.26
N MET A 75 -8.66 0.95 0.37
CA MET A 75 -10.01 0.64 -0.12
C MET A 75 -10.97 0.27 1.00
N VAL A 76 -10.47 -0.31 2.07
CA VAL A 76 -11.29 -0.75 3.20
C VAL A 76 -11.13 0.16 4.42
N LEU A 77 -9.91 0.56 4.71
CA LEU A 77 -9.62 1.32 5.93
C LEU A 77 -10.18 2.75 5.91
N HIS A 78 -10.62 3.26 4.76
CA HIS A 78 -11.31 4.54 4.69
C HIS A 78 -12.81 4.44 5.03
N LEU A 79 -13.37 3.23 5.04
CA LEU A 79 -14.80 3.03 5.30
C LEU A 79 -15.11 3.29 6.78
N PRO A 80 -16.28 3.89 7.09
CA PRO A 80 -16.73 4.03 8.48
C PRO A 80 -16.79 2.67 9.20
N GLY A 81 -16.34 2.63 10.44
CA GLY A 81 -16.31 1.40 11.24
C GLY A 81 -15.05 0.57 11.07
N SER A 82 -14.08 1.02 10.26
CA SER A 82 -12.82 0.30 10.01
C SER A 82 -11.66 0.79 10.89
N GLU A 83 -11.88 1.77 11.75
CA GLU A 83 -10.83 2.45 12.52
C GLU A 83 -10.09 1.51 13.49
N HIS A 84 -10.72 0.40 13.85
CA HIS A 84 -10.16 -0.62 14.76
C HIS A 84 -9.49 -1.79 14.03
N LEU A 85 -9.45 -1.76 12.69
CA LEU A 85 -8.91 -2.84 11.88
C LEU A 85 -7.46 -2.57 11.47
N VAL A 86 -6.70 -3.66 11.33
CA VAL A 86 -5.35 -3.67 10.74
C VAL A 86 -5.29 -4.71 9.64
N PRO A 87 -4.61 -4.42 8.52
CA PRO A 87 -4.46 -5.37 7.43
C PRO A 87 -3.26 -6.28 7.67
N TYR A 88 -3.48 -7.58 7.53
CA TYR A 88 -2.40 -8.57 7.47
C TYR A 88 -2.31 -9.16 6.08
N LEU A 89 -1.11 -9.19 5.53
CA LEU A 89 -0.83 -9.88 4.28
C LEU A 89 -0.85 -11.40 4.53
N THR A 90 -1.70 -12.12 3.81
CA THR A 90 -1.86 -13.57 3.97
C THR A 90 -1.28 -14.37 2.82
N GLY A 91 -1.07 -13.75 1.67
CA GLY A 91 -0.50 -14.43 0.53
C GLY A 91 -0.09 -13.46 -0.56
N VAL A 92 0.86 -13.88 -1.37
CA VAL A 92 1.34 -13.15 -2.54
C VAL A 92 1.41 -14.13 -3.69
N ASP A 93 0.62 -13.88 -4.73
CA ASP A 93 0.59 -14.71 -5.93
C ASP A 93 1.06 -13.90 -7.13
N GLN A 94 1.73 -14.57 -8.07
CA GLN A 94 2.11 -14.01 -9.38
C GLN A 94 2.89 -12.69 -9.27
N ALA A 95 3.73 -12.57 -8.25
CA ALA A 95 4.56 -11.39 -8.05
C ALA A 95 5.67 -11.35 -9.11
N LYS A 96 5.77 -10.23 -9.82
CA LYS A 96 6.80 -9.99 -10.83
C LYS A 96 7.33 -8.58 -10.71
N PHE A 97 8.65 -8.45 -10.81
CA PHE A 97 9.37 -7.19 -10.78
C PHE A 97 10.00 -6.97 -12.15
N ARG A 98 9.60 -5.90 -12.83
CA ARG A 98 9.90 -5.70 -14.25
C ARG A 98 10.93 -4.62 -14.51
N ARG A 99 11.14 -3.73 -13.56
CA ARG A 99 12.20 -2.73 -13.60
C ARG A 99 12.60 -2.35 -12.19
N PRO A 100 13.86 -1.92 -11.96
CA PRO A 100 14.25 -1.40 -10.66
C PRO A 100 13.55 -0.07 -10.36
N VAL A 101 13.26 0.15 -9.08
CA VAL A 101 12.74 1.41 -8.54
C VAL A 101 13.86 2.05 -7.73
N ARG A 102 14.18 3.31 -8.02
CA ARG A 102 15.34 4.00 -7.48
C ARG A 102 14.95 5.31 -6.78
N PRO A 103 15.81 5.85 -5.92
CA PRO A 103 15.61 7.19 -5.37
C PRO A 103 15.35 8.23 -6.47
N GLY A 104 14.35 9.05 -6.28
CA GLY A 104 13.87 10.03 -7.26
C GLY A 104 12.66 9.57 -8.05
N ASP A 105 12.34 8.27 -8.03
CA ASP A 105 11.16 7.75 -8.70
C ASP A 105 9.88 8.05 -7.92
N GLN A 106 8.79 8.23 -8.64
CA GLN A 106 7.45 8.21 -8.07
C GLN A 106 6.78 6.88 -8.42
N LEU A 107 6.51 6.07 -7.42
CA LEU A 107 5.85 4.79 -7.57
C LEU A 107 4.34 4.97 -7.48
N ILE A 108 3.64 4.75 -8.58
CA ILE A 108 2.18 4.85 -8.65
C ILE A 108 1.59 3.45 -8.63
N THR A 109 0.85 3.14 -7.58
CA THR A 109 0.17 1.85 -7.45
C THR A 109 -1.31 1.99 -7.76
N GLU A 110 -1.80 1.12 -8.64
CA GLU A 110 -3.22 0.88 -8.84
C GLU A 110 -3.57 -0.48 -8.21
N ALA A 111 -4.56 -0.50 -7.34
CA ALA A 111 -5.11 -1.71 -6.75
C ALA A 111 -6.57 -1.85 -7.13
N LYS A 112 -6.97 -3.06 -7.51
CA LYS A 112 -8.35 -3.42 -7.84
C LYS A 112 -8.78 -4.61 -7.02
N ALA A 113 -9.97 -4.53 -6.41
CA ALA A 113 -10.56 -5.63 -5.69
C ALA A 113 -10.89 -6.78 -6.66
N GLU A 114 -10.44 -7.99 -6.37
CA GLU A 114 -10.80 -9.19 -7.11
C GLU A 114 -11.89 -9.97 -6.39
N ARG A 115 -11.70 -10.16 -5.08
CA ARG A 115 -12.63 -10.87 -4.24
C ARG A 115 -12.55 -10.31 -2.83
N PHE A 116 -13.72 -9.99 -2.27
CA PHE A 116 -13.83 -9.54 -0.90
C PHE A 116 -14.98 -10.29 -0.22
N ARG A 117 -14.68 -11.03 0.82
CA ARG A 117 -15.68 -11.75 1.57
C ARG A 117 -15.42 -11.65 3.07
N ARG A 118 -16.29 -10.93 3.76
CA ARG A 118 -16.14 -10.60 5.18
C ARG A 118 -14.85 -9.78 5.39
N ARG A 119 -13.86 -10.32 6.12
CA ARG A 119 -12.57 -9.66 6.40
C ARG A 119 -11.40 -10.24 5.61
N VAL A 120 -11.68 -11.13 4.66
CA VAL A 120 -10.68 -11.79 3.81
C VAL A 120 -10.87 -11.33 2.38
N GLY A 121 -9.79 -10.97 1.73
CA GLY A 121 -9.88 -10.50 0.35
C GLY A 121 -8.64 -10.77 -0.48
N LYS A 122 -8.82 -10.62 -1.78
CA LYS A 122 -7.75 -10.58 -2.78
C LYS A 122 -7.85 -9.32 -3.61
N VAL A 123 -6.70 -8.73 -3.89
CA VAL A 123 -6.58 -7.54 -4.74
C VAL A 123 -5.50 -7.78 -5.77
N SER A 124 -5.72 -7.33 -7.00
CA SER A 124 -4.66 -7.23 -7.99
C SER A 124 -4.00 -5.86 -7.87
N VAL A 125 -2.68 -5.82 -7.89
CA VAL A 125 -1.89 -4.60 -7.74
C VAL A 125 -0.89 -4.46 -8.88
N ARG A 126 -0.72 -3.22 -9.35
CA ARG A 126 0.24 -2.85 -10.37
C ARG A 126 0.88 -1.53 -9.99
N ALA A 127 2.20 -1.50 -10.00
CA ALA A 127 2.96 -0.29 -9.71
C ALA A 127 3.75 0.14 -10.94
N THR A 128 3.69 1.43 -11.26
CA THR A 128 4.37 2.03 -12.42
C THR A 128 5.29 3.16 -11.98
N VAL A 129 6.32 3.40 -12.76
CA VAL A 129 7.18 4.59 -12.69
C VAL A 129 7.19 5.22 -14.06
N GLU A 130 6.80 6.48 -14.16
CA GLU A 130 6.69 7.21 -15.43
C GLU A 130 5.89 6.44 -16.49
N GLY A 131 4.80 5.79 -16.06
CA GLY A 131 3.93 4.99 -16.93
C GLY A 131 4.44 3.59 -17.26
N GLU A 132 5.68 3.24 -16.90
CA GLU A 132 6.28 1.93 -17.14
C GLU A 132 6.00 0.98 -15.97
N LEU A 133 5.52 -0.22 -16.26
CA LEU A 133 5.23 -1.22 -15.23
C LEU A 133 6.51 -1.65 -14.50
N ALA A 134 6.56 -1.38 -13.19
CA ALA A 134 7.68 -1.75 -12.33
C ALA A 134 7.43 -3.07 -11.60
N ALA A 135 6.23 -3.30 -11.10
CA ALA A 135 5.88 -4.50 -10.37
C ALA A 135 4.38 -4.80 -10.48
N GLU A 136 4.03 -6.06 -10.32
CA GLU A 136 2.65 -6.52 -10.26
C GLU A 136 2.53 -7.74 -9.37
N ALA A 137 1.37 -7.95 -8.77
CA ALA A 137 1.07 -9.12 -7.94
C ALA A 137 -0.44 -9.25 -7.71
N VAL A 138 -0.83 -10.39 -7.16
CA VAL A 138 -2.13 -10.57 -6.51
C VAL A 138 -1.87 -10.75 -5.02
N LEU A 139 -2.45 -9.89 -4.19
CA LEU A 139 -2.24 -9.90 -2.75
C LEU A 139 -3.48 -10.44 -2.04
N GLY A 140 -3.28 -11.41 -1.14
CA GLY A 140 -4.29 -11.85 -0.20
C GLY A 140 -4.12 -11.12 1.13
N PHE A 141 -5.20 -10.74 1.77
CA PHE A 141 -5.15 -10.06 3.05
C PHE A 141 -6.31 -10.43 3.99
N LEU A 142 -6.05 -10.24 5.26
CA LEU A 142 -7.02 -10.38 6.35
C LEU A 142 -7.07 -9.09 7.14
N LEU A 143 -8.27 -8.58 7.39
CA LEU A 143 -8.50 -7.45 8.28
C LEU A 143 -8.78 -7.98 9.69
N ALA A 144 -7.90 -7.67 10.63
CA ALA A 144 -8.00 -8.11 12.01
C ALA A 144 -8.20 -6.90 12.94
N GLU A 145 -8.80 -7.14 14.10
CA GLU A 145 -8.95 -6.11 15.10
C GLU A 145 -7.62 -5.76 15.75
N ARG A 146 -7.40 -4.48 16.02
CA ARG A 146 -6.23 -4.00 16.76
C ARG A 146 -6.23 -4.61 18.17
N LEU A 147 -5.03 -4.95 18.67
CA LEU A 147 -4.88 -5.53 20.01
C LEU A 147 -5.31 -4.58 21.13
N ASP A 148 -5.16 -3.28 20.93
CA ASP A 148 -5.59 -2.26 21.87
C ASP A 148 -7.13 -2.12 21.93
N ALA A 149 -7.83 -2.40 20.85
CA ALA A 149 -9.29 -2.41 20.84
C ALA A 149 -9.85 -3.57 21.69
N LYS A 150 -9.18 -4.74 21.66
CA LYS A 150 -9.59 -5.92 22.46
C LYS A 150 -9.48 -5.70 23.96
N LYS A 151 -8.66 -4.75 24.42
CA LYS A 151 -8.48 -4.44 25.84
C LYS A 151 -9.54 -3.49 26.40
N ARG A 152 -10.32 -2.82 25.53
CA ARG A 152 -11.36 -1.88 25.95
C ARG A 152 -12.70 -2.55 26.22
N ASP A 153 -12.91 -3.74 25.65
CA ASP A 153 -14.14 -4.52 25.78
C ASP A 153 -14.04 -5.66 26.79
N ALA A 154 -12.93 -5.74 27.53
CA ALA A 154 -12.70 -6.76 28.55
C ALA A 154 -12.92 -6.21 29.98
#